data_91f2ce202a2c469bc31a2ddf0891e35a
#
_entry.id   91f2ce202a2c469bc31a2ddf0891e35a
#
_cell.length_a   1.000
_cell.length_b   1.000
_cell.length_c   1.000
_cell.angle_alpha   90.00
_cell.angle_beta   90.00
_cell.angle_gamma   90.00
#
_symmetry.space_group_name_H-M   'P 1'
#
loop_
_entity.id
_entity.type
_entity.pdbx_description
1 polymer ?
#
loop_
_entity_poly.entity_id
_entity_poly.type
_entity_poly.pdbx_seq_one_letter_code
_entity_poly.pdbx_strand_id
1 'polypeptide(L)'
;MTDNVQNNILNEYDNSLIILNKLETKVKELLKDLLEPNKANIHTISSRIKSKDSLSKKIERKNKYSYLRDITDIVGCRVITLYSDTVDEVAKIIESEFKIDEKNSIDKRKALEPNRFGYLSLHYVASLCDIRGQLPENTSVADFRFEIQIRSILQHAWAEIEHDLGYKSKNSPPQPIQRRFYRLAGLLETADEEFKNLRNEIEKYKGQVEDSINENNLNNVRIDIESIKEFIQREPLVKQISKTISSRINVRLYENQGVESDIIERLFFSGFSTLEEIKRDLEQYRDQIIDFAVLWISESNRNNFGFITCEVAFIYLCYVKLALIGNVDDIIERLQFFPLNIGTEEQFKKLAARILKTYEEINVPN
;
A
#
# COMPACT_ATOMS: atom_id res chain seq x y z
N MET A 1 9.81 -26.84 -45.31
CA MET A 1 8.61 -25.96 -45.20
C MET A 1 8.57 -25.12 -43.97
N THR A 2 9.08 -25.60 -42.83
CA THR A 2 9.09 -24.89 -41.52
C THR A 2 9.91 -23.60 -41.50
N ASP A 3 11.12 -23.59 -42.10
CA ASP A 3 12.04 -22.45 -42.06
C ASP A 3 11.50 -21.21 -42.81
N ASN A 4 10.74 -21.43 -43.87
CA ASN A 4 10.17 -20.34 -44.67
C ASN A 4 9.00 -19.65 -43.94
N VAL A 5 8.17 -20.41 -43.23
CA VAL A 5 7.06 -19.85 -42.40
C VAL A 5 7.60 -19.07 -41.20
N GLN A 6 8.62 -19.61 -40.54
CA GLN A 6 9.27 -18.94 -39.41
C GLN A 6 9.89 -17.60 -39.84
N ASN A 7 10.65 -17.61 -40.94
CA ASN A 7 11.25 -16.37 -41.48
C ASN A 7 10.19 -15.34 -41.86
N ASN A 8 9.06 -15.76 -42.43
CA ASN A 8 7.97 -14.88 -42.78
C ASN A 8 7.36 -14.23 -41.53
N ILE A 9 7.10 -14.99 -40.44
CA ILE A 9 6.58 -14.49 -39.18
C ILE A 9 7.57 -13.51 -38.53
N LEU A 10 8.89 -13.82 -38.58
CA LEU A 10 9.92 -12.92 -38.02
C LEU A 10 10.05 -11.61 -38.81
N ASN A 11 9.89 -11.66 -40.13
CA ASN A 11 9.86 -10.45 -40.98
C ASN A 11 8.59 -9.62 -40.73
N GLU A 12 7.44 -10.29 -40.58
CA GLU A 12 6.18 -9.63 -40.18
C GLU A 12 6.31 -8.95 -38.83
N TYR A 13 6.99 -9.59 -37.86
CA TYR A 13 7.30 -9.01 -36.53
C TYR A 13 8.14 -7.73 -36.66
N ASP A 14 9.25 -7.77 -37.43
CA ASP A 14 10.10 -6.59 -37.60
C ASP A 14 9.35 -5.41 -38.23
N ASN A 15 8.51 -5.67 -39.23
CA ASN A 15 7.68 -4.66 -39.88
C ASN A 15 6.55 -4.12 -38.97
N SER A 16 6.15 -4.90 -37.95
CA SER A 16 5.07 -4.53 -37.03
C SER A 16 5.56 -3.85 -35.75
N LEU A 17 6.88 -3.72 -35.51
CA LEU A 17 7.44 -3.22 -34.26
C LEU A 17 6.88 -1.86 -33.83
N ILE A 18 6.66 -0.95 -34.77
CA ILE A 18 6.10 0.38 -34.47
C ILE A 18 4.67 0.24 -33.95
N ILE A 19 3.86 -0.62 -34.55
CA ILE A 19 2.47 -0.89 -34.16
C ILE A 19 2.43 -1.62 -32.81
N LEU A 20 3.31 -2.59 -32.61
CA LEU A 20 3.40 -3.34 -31.36
C LEU A 20 3.82 -2.46 -30.18
N ASN A 21 4.76 -1.52 -30.37
CA ASN A 21 5.13 -0.53 -29.35
C ASN A 21 3.94 0.40 -29.03
N LYS A 22 3.22 0.86 -30.04
CA LYS A 22 2.01 1.67 -29.85
C LYS A 22 0.95 0.90 -29.05
N LEU A 23 0.71 -0.37 -29.36
CA LEU A 23 -0.22 -1.23 -28.65
C LEU A 23 0.21 -1.42 -27.19
N GLU A 24 1.48 -1.73 -26.96
CA GLU A 24 2.05 -1.96 -25.61
C GLU A 24 1.85 -0.74 -24.73
N THR A 25 2.27 0.44 -25.21
CA THR A 25 2.12 1.70 -24.47
C THR A 25 0.64 1.99 -24.17
N LYS A 26 -0.22 1.87 -25.19
CA LYS A 26 -1.64 2.15 -25.03
C LYS A 26 -2.34 1.23 -24.04
N VAL A 27 -2.09 -0.07 -24.09
CA VAL A 27 -2.69 -1.04 -23.17
C VAL A 27 -2.18 -0.80 -21.74
N LYS A 28 -0.89 -0.50 -21.57
CA LYS A 28 -0.32 -0.19 -20.26
C LYS A 28 -0.95 1.05 -19.63
N GLU A 29 -1.08 2.13 -20.39
CA GLU A 29 -1.70 3.37 -19.90
C GLU A 29 -3.19 3.16 -19.59
N LEU A 30 -3.92 2.49 -20.48
CA LEU A 30 -5.32 2.15 -20.25
C LEU A 30 -5.52 1.31 -18.98
N LEU A 31 -4.66 0.32 -18.73
CA LEU A 31 -4.70 -0.46 -17.49
C LEU A 31 -4.44 0.40 -16.24
N LYS A 32 -3.52 1.38 -16.33
CA LYS A 32 -3.30 2.30 -15.20
C LYS A 32 -4.54 3.15 -14.91
N ASP A 33 -5.15 3.72 -15.94
CA ASP A 33 -6.34 4.58 -15.80
C ASP A 33 -7.54 3.78 -15.26
N LEU A 34 -7.79 2.59 -15.81
CA LEU A 34 -8.89 1.72 -15.38
C LEU A 34 -8.75 1.20 -13.94
N LEU A 35 -7.51 1.00 -13.50
CA LEU A 35 -7.19 0.45 -12.19
C LEU A 35 -6.84 1.51 -11.15
N GLU A 36 -6.88 2.82 -11.50
CA GLU A 36 -6.62 3.91 -10.54
C GLU A 36 -7.50 3.84 -9.28
N PRO A 37 -8.81 3.48 -9.34
CA PRO A 37 -9.62 3.30 -8.14
C PRO A 37 -9.10 2.22 -7.17
N ASN A 38 -8.40 1.21 -7.69
CA ASN A 38 -7.83 0.09 -6.93
C ASN A 38 -6.33 0.26 -6.65
N LYS A 39 -5.75 1.42 -6.94
CA LYS A 39 -4.30 1.68 -6.90
C LYS A 39 -3.64 1.28 -5.58
N ALA A 40 -4.32 1.48 -4.46
CA ALA A 40 -3.80 1.12 -3.13
C ALA A 40 -3.49 -0.38 -2.99
N ASN A 41 -4.21 -1.24 -3.73
CA ASN A 41 -4.05 -2.70 -3.69
C ASN A 41 -3.24 -3.24 -4.88
N ILE A 42 -2.70 -2.37 -5.75
CA ILE A 42 -1.88 -2.75 -6.90
C ILE A 42 -0.42 -2.45 -6.61
N HIS A 43 0.40 -3.49 -6.61
CA HIS A 43 1.84 -3.35 -6.44
C HIS A 43 2.51 -2.73 -7.66
N THR A 44 2.23 -3.29 -8.87
CA THR A 44 2.81 -2.77 -10.11
C THR A 44 2.03 -3.20 -11.36
N ILE A 45 2.08 -2.34 -12.39
CA ILE A 45 1.62 -2.63 -13.74
C ILE A 45 2.83 -2.51 -14.68
N SER A 46 3.18 -3.60 -15.31
CA SER A 46 4.30 -3.67 -16.26
C SER A 46 3.87 -4.25 -17.60
N SER A 47 4.61 -3.94 -18.64
CA SER A 47 4.35 -4.43 -19.99
C SER A 47 5.65 -4.74 -20.70
N ARG A 48 5.59 -5.60 -21.69
CA ARG A 48 6.72 -5.93 -22.56
C ARG A 48 6.27 -6.41 -23.92
N ILE A 49 7.11 -6.20 -24.91
CA ILE A 49 7.04 -6.90 -26.18
C ILE A 49 7.99 -8.09 -26.12
N LYS A 50 7.53 -9.26 -26.57
CA LYS A 50 8.34 -10.47 -26.63
C LYS A 50 9.53 -10.25 -27.57
N SER A 51 10.76 -10.49 -27.12
CA SER A 51 11.95 -10.36 -27.97
C SER A 51 11.92 -11.33 -29.16
N LYS A 52 12.56 -10.94 -30.28
CA LYS A 52 12.62 -11.75 -31.51
C LYS A 52 13.18 -13.16 -31.26
N ASP A 53 14.20 -13.28 -30.37
CA ASP A 53 14.77 -14.58 -30.00
C ASP A 53 13.76 -15.44 -29.23
N SER A 54 12.99 -14.87 -28.33
CA SER A 54 11.95 -15.56 -27.58
C SER A 54 10.78 -15.95 -28.46
N LEU A 55 10.49 -15.16 -29.49
CA LEU A 55 9.49 -15.43 -30.50
C LEU A 55 9.92 -16.60 -31.39
N SER A 56 11.14 -16.56 -31.90
CA SER A 56 11.75 -17.65 -32.71
C SER A 56 11.68 -19.01 -31.99
N LYS A 57 12.19 -19.06 -30.74
CA LYS A 57 12.11 -20.25 -29.88
C LYS A 57 10.68 -20.75 -29.66
N LYS A 58 9.71 -19.83 -29.53
CA LYS A 58 8.30 -20.20 -29.36
C LYS A 58 7.72 -20.81 -30.63
N ILE A 59 8.01 -20.23 -31.80
CA ILE A 59 7.55 -20.74 -33.09
C ILE A 59 8.07 -22.14 -33.29
N GLU A 60 9.37 -22.37 -33.13
CA GLU A 60 10.03 -23.70 -33.25
C GLU A 60 9.39 -24.73 -32.31
N ARG A 61 9.22 -24.37 -31.01
CA ARG A 61 8.70 -25.29 -30.00
C ARG A 61 7.25 -25.71 -30.26
N LYS A 62 6.41 -24.75 -30.70
CA LYS A 62 4.96 -24.99 -30.85
C LYS A 62 4.57 -25.51 -32.23
N ASN A 63 5.31 -25.14 -33.27
CA ASN A 63 5.13 -25.52 -34.65
C ASN A 63 3.68 -25.56 -35.18
N LYS A 64 2.88 -24.52 -34.81
CA LYS A 64 1.46 -24.43 -35.12
C LYS A 64 1.03 -23.07 -35.67
N TYR A 65 1.94 -22.10 -35.77
CA TYR A 65 1.64 -20.76 -36.20
C TYR A 65 1.91 -20.58 -37.69
N SER A 66 1.01 -19.88 -38.36
CA SER A 66 1.13 -19.53 -39.78
C SER A 66 1.40 -18.06 -39.99
N TYR A 67 0.90 -17.20 -39.11
CA TYR A 67 1.03 -15.76 -39.17
C TYR A 67 1.40 -15.19 -37.79
N LEU A 68 1.94 -13.97 -37.76
CA LEU A 68 2.26 -13.27 -36.52
C LEU A 68 1.04 -13.12 -35.60
N ARG A 69 -0.13 -12.79 -36.14
CA ARG A 69 -1.41 -12.63 -35.41
C ARG A 69 -1.91 -13.91 -34.73
N ASP A 70 -1.36 -15.09 -35.08
CA ASP A 70 -1.74 -16.33 -34.38
C ASP A 70 -1.08 -16.41 -32.99
N ILE A 71 -0.06 -15.60 -32.75
CA ILE A 71 0.69 -15.53 -31.50
C ILE A 71 0.12 -14.46 -30.60
N THR A 72 -0.58 -14.86 -29.56
CA THR A 72 -1.41 -14.00 -28.71
C THR A 72 -0.66 -13.28 -27.59
N ASP A 73 0.62 -13.62 -27.35
CA ASP A 73 1.45 -13.10 -26.27
C ASP A 73 2.68 -12.33 -26.75
N ILE A 74 2.59 -11.70 -27.93
CA ILE A 74 3.64 -10.83 -28.45
C ILE A 74 3.75 -9.58 -27.59
N VAL A 75 2.63 -8.94 -27.30
CA VAL A 75 2.50 -7.90 -26.28
C VAL A 75 1.92 -8.55 -25.04
N GLY A 76 2.61 -8.37 -23.92
CA GLY A 76 2.21 -8.92 -22.62
C GLY A 76 2.20 -7.83 -21.56
N CYS A 77 1.12 -7.71 -20.81
CA CYS A 77 0.99 -6.88 -19.64
C CYS A 77 0.90 -7.73 -18.38
N ARG A 78 1.43 -7.23 -17.28
CA ARG A 78 1.30 -7.85 -15.96
C ARG A 78 0.72 -6.85 -14.98
N VAL A 79 -0.29 -7.28 -14.24
CA VAL A 79 -0.86 -6.58 -13.10
C VAL A 79 -0.56 -7.41 -11.88
N ILE A 80 0.26 -6.87 -10.98
CA ILE A 80 0.63 -7.50 -9.72
C ILE A 80 -0.15 -6.80 -8.61
N THR A 81 -0.98 -7.56 -7.90
CA THR A 81 -1.78 -7.08 -6.77
C THR A 81 -1.11 -7.41 -5.45
N LEU A 82 -1.41 -6.66 -4.39
CA LEU A 82 -0.92 -6.98 -3.05
C LEU A 82 -1.63 -8.21 -2.46
N TYR A 83 -2.93 -8.36 -2.75
CA TYR A 83 -3.77 -9.42 -2.18
C TYR A 83 -4.38 -10.29 -3.26
N SER A 84 -4.70 -11.54 -2.91
CA SER A 84 -5.24 -12.54 -3.83
C SER A 84 -6.67 -12.24 -4.31
N ASP A 85 -7.52 -11.62 -3.49
CA ASP A 85 -8.88 -11.24 -3.87
C ASP A 85 -8.93 -10.02 -4.80
N THR A 86 -7.95 -9.12 -4.71
CA THR A 86 -7.81 -8.01 -5.68
C THR A 86 -7.57 -8.53 -7.10
N VAL A 87 -7.04 -9.74 -7.27
CA VAL A 87 -6.93 -10.41 -8.58
C VAL A 87 -8.31 -10.55 -9.24
N ASP A 88 -9.35 -10.93 -8.46
CA ASP A 88 -10.71 -11.09 -8.98
C ASP A 88 -11.39 -9.75 -9.27
N GLU A 89 -11.09 -8.71 -8.48
CA GLU A 89 -11.59 -7.35 -8.74
C GLU A 89 -11.00 -6.81 -10.05
N VAL A 90 -9.69 -6.93 -10.24
CA VAL A 90 -9.01 -6.55 -11.46
C VAL A 90 -9.52 -7.36 -12.66
N ALA A 91 -9.77 -8.65 -12.47
CA ALA A 91 -10.31 -9.53 -13.51
C ALA A 91 -11.67 -9.02 -14.03
N LYS A 92 -12.59 -8.65 -13.14
CA LYS A 92 -13.91 -8.10 -13.51
C LYS A 92 -13.79 -6.81 -14.33
N ILE A 93 -12.86 -5.92 -13.97
CA ILE A 93 -12.62 -4.68 -14.71
C ILE A 93 -12.09 -5.02 -16.11
N ILE A 94 -11.15 -5.95 -16.24
CA ILE A 94 -10.59 -6.35 -17.53
C ILE A 94 -11.66 -7.02 -18.41
N GLU A 95 -12.50 -7.89 -17.85
CA GLU A 95 -13.60 -8.54 -18.57
C GLU A 95 -14.64 -7.54 -19.10
N SER A 96 -14.88 -6.44 -18.38
CA SER A 96 -15.83 -5.40 -18.82
C SER A 96 -15.27 -4.45 -19.86
N GLU A 97 -13.96 -4.21 -19.85
CA GLU A 97 -13.31 -3.14 -20.63
C GLU A 97 -12.61 -3.64 -21.91
N PHE A 98 -12.30 -4.95 -21.98
CA PHE A 98 -11.62 -5.57 -23.11
C PHE A 98 -12.45 -6.69 -23.71
N LYS A 99 -12.20 -6.98 -24.99
CA LYS A 99 -12.77 -8.14 -25.66
C LYS A 99 -11.91 -9.37 -25.37
N ILE A 100 -12.43 -10.26 -24.55
CA ILE A 100 -11.69 -11.45 -24.09
C ILE A 100 -11.80 -12.59 -25.12
N ASP A 101 -10.66 -13.19 -25.48
CA ASP A 101 -10.58 -14.43 -26.23
C ASP A 101 -10.62 -15.61 -25.23
N GLU A 102 -11.80 -16.09 -24.91
CA GLU A 102 -12.02 -17.16 -23.93
C GLU A 102 -11.27 -18.46 -24.27
N LYS A 103 -11.10 -18.77 -25.57
CA LYS A 103 -10.44 -20.01 -26.02
C LYS A 103 -8.94 -20.02 -25.73
N ASN A 104 -8.31 -18.85 -25.72
CA ASN A 104 -6.89 -18.70 -25.48
C ASN A 104 -6.58 -18.15 -24.07
N SER A 105 -7.60 -17.73 -23.32
CA SER A 105 -7.47 -17.31 -21.92
C SER A 105 -7.45 -18.51 -20.97
N ILE A 106 -6.70 -18.43 -19.89
CA ILE A 106 -6.52 -19.53 -18.93
C ILE A 106 -6.61 -19.00 -17.51
N ASP A 107 -7.58 -19.50 -16.77
CA ASP A 107 -7.57 -19.37 -15.30
C ASP A 107 -6.93 -20.62 -14.69
N LYS A 108 -5.64 -20.50 -14.35
CA LYS A 108 -4.90 -21.62 -13.76
C LYS A 108 -5.37 -21.97 -12.35
N ARG A 109 -6.07 -21.07 -11.66
CA ARG A 109 -6.64 -21.31 -10.33
C ARG A 109 -7.76 -22.36 -10.40
N LYS A 110 -8.56 -22.32 -11.47
CA LYS A 110 -9.64 -23.29 -11.73
C LYS A 110 -9.16 -24.61 -12.36
N ALA A 111 -7.97 -24.58 -12.96
CA ALA A 111 -7.42 -25.74 -13.66
C ALA A 111 -6.67 -26.72 -12.75
N LEU A 112 -6.43 -26.38 -11.48
CA LEU A 112 -5.75 -27.26 -10.53
C LEU A 112 -6.73 -28.27 -9.95
N GLU A 113 -6.33 -29.55 -9.97
CA GLU A 113 -7.01 -30.60 -9.21
C GLU A 113 -6.88 -30.28 -7.69
N PRO A 114 -7.91 -30.58 -6.86
CA PRO A 114 -7.90 -30.24 -5.44
C PRO A 114 -6.71 -30.79 -4.62
N ASN A 115 -6.04 -31.79 -5.13
CA ASN A 115 -4.88 -32.45 -4.52
C ASN A 115 -3.52 -31.93 -5.05
N ARG A 116 -3.53 -30.91 -5.90
CA ARG A 116 -2.32 -30.32 -6.49
C ARG A 116 -2.15 -28.88 -6.08
N PHE A 117 -1.06 -28.58 -5.41
CA PHE A 117 -0.57 -27.22 -5.25
C PHE A 117 0.21 -26.82 -6.50
N GLY A 118 0.05 -25.63 -6.96
CA GLY A 118 0.74 -25.13 -8.14
C GLY A 118 0.59 -23.64 -8.31
N TYR A 119 1.20 -23.17 -9.39
CA TYR A 119 1.18 -21.78 -9.73
C TYR A 119 -0.23 -21.29 -10.09
N LEU A 120 -0.71 -20.33 -9.31
CA LEU A 120 -1.99 -19.68 -9.53
C LEU A 120 -1.77 -18.39 -10.33
N SER A 121 -2.35 -18.28 -11.51
CA SER A 121 -2.37 -17.02 -12.27
C SER A 121 -3.55 -17.00 -13.21
N LEU A 122 -4.08 -15.81 -13.43
CA LEU A 122 -5.10 -15.55 -14.42
C LEU A 122 -4.44 -14.92 -15.66
N HIS A 123 -4.64 -15.53 -16.81
CA HIS A 123 -4.10 -15.08 -18.08
C HIS A 123 -5.25 -14.80 -19.03
N TYR A 124 -5.48 -13.55 -19.34
CA TYR A 124 -6.41 -13.15 -20.40
C TYR A 124 -5.66 -12.90 -21.69
N VAL A 125 -6.16 -13.49 -22.79
CA VAL A 125 -5.88 -13.03 -24.13
C VAL A 125 -7.01 -12.09 -24.51
N ALA A 126 -6.65 -10.85 -24.85
CA ALA A 126 -7.61 -9.79 -25.08
C ALA A 126 -7.26 -8.96 -26.33
N SER A 127 -8.25 -8.23 -26.82
CA SER A 127 -8.11 -7.12 -27.77
C SER A 127 -8.90 -5.92 -27.27
N LEU A 128 -8.70 -4.76 -27.89
CA LEU A 128 -9.52 -3.59 -27.57
C LEU A 128 -11.00 -3.92 -27.87
N CYS A 129 -11.92 -3.50 -26.99
CA CYS A 129 -13.34 -3.66 -27.26
C CYS A 129 -13.76 -2.83 -28.49
N ASP A 130 -14.87 -3.21 -29.13
CA ASP A 130 -15.28 -2.63 -30.41
C ASP A 130 -15.38 -1.09 -30.37
N ILE A 131 -15.89 -0.51 -29.28
CA ILE A 131 -15.97 0.94 -29.10
C ILE A 131 -14.60 1.59 -29.10
N ARG A 132 -13.64 1.04 -28.35
CA ARG A 132 -12.28 1.57 -28.25
C ARG A 132 -11.48 1.32 -29.55
N GLY A 133 -11.71 0.19 -30.21
CA GLY A 133 -11.04 -0.20 -31.45
C GLY A 133 -11.43 0.69 -32.64
N GLN A 134 -12.67 1.23 -32.66
CA GLN A 134 -13.16 2.10 -33.72
C GLN A 134 -12.66 3.55 -33.63
N LEU A 135 -12.04 3.94 -32.52
CA LEU A 135 -11.45 5.27 -32.41
C LEU A 135 -10.31 5.45 -33.43
N PRO A 136 -10.23 6.59 -34.16
CA PRO A 136 -9.23 6.79 -35.23
C PRO A 136 -7.80 6.49 -34.82
N GLU A 137 -7.43 6.86 -33.60
CA GLU A 137 -6.10 6.62 -33.05
C GLU A 137 -5.82 5.16 -32.74
N ASN A 138 -6.83 4.28 -32.68
CA ASN A 138 -6.74 2.89 -32.32
C ASN A 138 -6.85 1.92 -33.50
N THR A 139 -7.30 2.38 -34.68
CA THR A 139 -7.57 1.53 -35.84
C THR A 139 -6.36 0.68 -36.25
N SER A 140 -5.14 1.20 -36.11
CA SER A 140 -3.90 0.45 -36.43
C SER A 140 -3.57 -0.66 -35.46
N VAL A 141 -4.15 -0.70 -34.27
CA VAL A 141 -3.86 -1.67 -33.21
C VAL A 141 -5.08 -2.52 -32.81
N ALA A 142 -6.28 -2.19 -33.32
CA ALA A 142 -7.55 -2.80 -32.92
C ALA A 142 -7.58 -4.32 -33.10
N ASP A 143 -7.00 -4.84 -34.19
CA ASP A 143 -7.00 -6.27 -34.52
C ASP A 143 -5.92 -7.08 -33.80
N PHE A 144 -5.01 -6.42 -33.09
CA PHE A 144 -3.94 -7.12 -32.37
C PHE A 144 -4.43 -7.64 -31.02
N ARG A 145 -4.04 -8.90 -30.73
CA ARG A 145 -4.25 -9.52 -29.43
C ARG A 145 -3.03 -9.31 -28.55
N PHE A 146 -3.27 -9.23 -27.25
CA PHE A 146 -2.27 -9.13 -26.21
C PHE A 146 -2.65 -9.98 -25.00
N GLU A 147 -1.67 -10.34 -24.19
CA GLU A 147 -1.90 -11.10 -22.97
C GLU A 147 -1.87 -10.17 -21.76
N ILE A 148 -2.85 -10.32 -20.85
CA ILE A 148 -2.84 -9.68 -19.54
C ILE A 148 -2.72 -10.78 -18.50
N GLN A 149 -1.65 -10.74 -17.70
CA GLN A 149 -1.40 -11.67 -16.60
C GLN A 149 -1.71 -10.95 -15.28
N ILE A 150 -2.59 -11.53 -14.47
CA ILE A 150 -2.98 -10.98 -13.16
C ILE A 150 -2.58 -11.98 -12.09
N ARG A 151 -1.92 -11.49 -11.01
CA ARG A 151 -1.38 -12.31 -9.91
C ARG A 151 -1.26 -11.49 -8.65
N SER A 152 -1.31 -12.17 -7.48
CA SER A 152 -0.79 -11.57 -6.25
C SER A 152 0.74 -11.47 -6.28
N ILE A 153 1.30 -10.67 -5.38
CA ILE A 153 2.76 -10.52 -5.25
C ILE A 153 3.43 -11.85 -4.88
N LEU A 154 2.80 -12.68 -4.03
CA LEU A 154 3.34 -13.99 -3.67
C LEU A 154 3.29 -14.97 -4.84
N GLN A 155 2.20 -14.97 -5.61
CA GLN A 155 2.07 -15.74 -6.84
C GLN A 155 3.12 -15.31 -7.88
N HIS A 156 3.42 -14.02 -7.95
CA HIS A 156 4.44 -13.49 -8.84
C HIS A 156 5.84 -13.94 -8.41
N ALA A 157 6.18 -13.79 -7.13
CA ALA A 157 7.47 -14.22 -6.60
C ALA A 157 7.74 -15.73 -6.86
N TRP A 158 6.74 -16.56 -6.58
CA TRP A 158 6.84 -17.98 -6.84
C TRP A 158 7.09 -18.31 -8.33
N ALA A 159 6.39 -17.61 -9.22
CA ALA A 159 6.52 -17.81 -10.66
C ALA A 159 7.90 -17.42 -11.22
N GLU A 160 8.48 -16.35 -10.74
CA GLU A 160 9.81 -15.90 -11.17
C GLU A 160 10.87 -16.88 -10.65
N ILE A 161 10.76 -17.36 -9.40
CA ILE A 161 11.68 -18.36 -8.83
C ILE A 161 11.55 -19.71 -9.57
N GLU A 162 10.32 -20.17 -9.84
CA GLU A 162 10.09 -21.41 -10.61
C GLU A 162 10.73 -21.33 -12.00
N HIS A 163 10.63 -20.17 -12.63
CA HIS A 163 11.21 -19.92 -13.95
C HIS A 163 12.74 -19.90 -13.91
N ASP A 164 13.33 -19.24 -12.90
CA ASP A 164 14.78 -19.11 -12.74
C ASP A 164 15.44 -20.46 -12.44
N LEU A 165 14.86 -21.24 -11.54
CA LEU A 165 15.37 -22.59 -11.22
C LEU A 165 15.18 -23.61 -12.36
N GLY A 166 14.70 -23.17 -13.54
CA GLY A 166 14.60 -23.98 -14.72
C GLY A 166 13.59 -25.14 -14.64
N TYR A 167 12.62 -25.05 -13.71
CA TYR A 167 11.59 -26.07 -13.51
C TYR A 167 10.77 -26.36 -14.78
N LYS A 168 10.74 -25.42 -15.72
CA LYS A 168 10.09 -25.59 -17.06
C LYS A 168 11.01 -26.16 -18.14
N SER A 169 12.21 -26.58 -17.79
CA SER A 169 13.10 -27.27 -18.76
C SER A 169 12.52 -28.60 -19.20
N LYS A 170 12.98 -29.11 -20.37
CA LYS A 170 12.54 -30.41 -20.92
C LYS A 170 12.78 -31.59 -19.97
N ASN A 171 13.71 -31.45 -19.03
CA ASN A 171 14.00 -32.43 -17.99
C ASN A 171 13.39 -31.91 -16.67
N SER A 172 12.22 -32.43 -16.32
CA SER A 172 11.62 -32.15 -15.02
C SER A 172 12.59 -32.49 -13.89
N PRO A 173 12.74 -31.64 -12.85
CA PRO A 173 13.61 -31.96 -11.73
C PRO A 173 13.19 -33.26 -11.03
N PRO A 174 14.10 -33.91 -10.30
CA PRO A 174 13.78 -35.14 -9.55
C PRO A 174 12.54 -34.95 -8.63
N GLN A 175 11.77 -36.03 -8.47
CA GLN A 175 10.53 -36.02 -7.66
C GLN A 175 10.68 -35.37 -6.27
N PRO A 176 11.77 -35.58 -5.50
CA PRO A 176 11.92 -34.91 -4.19
C PRO A 176 11.99 -33.41 -4.31
N ILE A 177 12.57 -32.84 -5.37
CA ILE A 177 12.65 -31.42 -5.63
C ILE A 177 11.27 -30.88 -6.04
N GLN A 178 10.56 -31.59 -6.94
CA GLN A 178 9.19 -31.23 -7.32
C GLN A 178 8.28 -31.15 -6.10
N ARG A 179 8.34 -32.11 -5.18
CA ARG A 179 7.55 -32.12 -3.96
C ARG A 179 7.85 -30.92 -3.05
N ARG A 180 9.09 -30.44 -3.00
CA ARG A 180 9.46 -29.21 -2.27
C ARG A 180 8.85 -27.97 -2.90
N PHE A 181 8.83 -27.88 -4.22
CA PHE A 181 8.17 -26.80 -4.95
C PHE A 181 6.66 -26.76 -4.65
N TYR A 182 5.97 -27.90 -4.73
CA TYR A 182 4.54 -27.93 -4.41
C TYR A 182 4.24 -27.54 -2.95
N ARG A 183 5.10 -27.96 -2.01
CA ARG A 183 4.93 -27.51 -0.61
C ARG A 183 5.09 -26.00 -0.45
N LEU A 184 6.07 -25.42 -1.14
CA LEU A 184 6.26 -23.95 -1.11
C LEU A 184 5.08 -23.21 -1.77
N ALA A 185 4.52 -23.74 -2.85
CA ALA A 185 3.32 -23.18 -3.46
C ALA A 185 2.15 -23.18 -2.48
N GLY A 186 1.90 -24.29 -1.75
CA GLY A 186 0.86 -24.37 -0.74
C GLY A 186 1.08 -23.42 0.45
N LEU A 187 2.33 -23.24 0.89
CA LEU A 187 2.66 -22.27 1.94
C LEU A 187 2.39 -20.82 1.49
N LEU A 188 2.72 -20.48 0.25
CA LEU A 188 2.46 -19.15 -0.31
C LEU A 188 0.96 -18.92 -0.52
N GLU A 189 0.19 -19.95 -0.92
CA GLU A 189 -1.27 -19.87 -1.01
C GLU A 189 -1.90 -19.61 0.37
N THR A 190 -1.45 -20.31 1.40
CA THR A 190 -1.88 -20.06 2.79
C THR A 190 -1.52 -18.65 3.25
N ALA A 191 -0.30 -18.18 2.94
CA ALA A 191 0.14 -16.83 3.29
C ALA A 191 -0.70 -15.75 2.57
N ASP A 192 -1.04 -15.94 1.29
CA ASP A 192 -1.91 -15.04 0.53
C ASP A 192 -3.30 -14.92 1.18
N GLU A 193 -3.87 -16.04 1.62
CA GLU A 193 -5.17 -16.06 2.31
C GLU A 193 -5.09 -15.37 3.68
N GLU A 194 -4.02 -15.62 4.45
CA GLU A 194 -3.81 -14.97 5.76
C GLU A 194 -3.62 -13.45 5.62
N PHE A 195 -2.88 -12.97 4.63
CA PHE A 195 -2.76 -11.52 4.38
C PHE A 195 -4.10 -10.87 4.04
N LYS A 196 -4.94 -11.55 3.25
CA LYS A 196 -6.31 -11.11 2.98
C LYS A 196 -7.14 -11.04 4.26
N ASN A 197 -7.09 -12.08 5.10
CA ASN A 197 -7.82 -12.15 6.36
C ASN A 197 -7.38 -11.03 7.31
N LEU A 198 -6.07 -10.82 7.48
CA LEU A 198 -5.52 -9.74 8.30
C LEU A 198 -6.00 -8.36 7.83
N ARG A 199 -5.99 -8.09 6.52
CA ARG A 199 -6.53 -6.84 5.98
C ARG A 199 -8.01 -6.65 6.36
N ASN A 200 -8.81 -7.70 6.17
CA ASN A 200 -10.25 -7.65 6.48
C ASN A 200 -10.50 -7.46 7.98
N GLU A 201 -9.68 -8.06 8.85
CA GLU A 201 -9.76 -7.85 10.30
C GLU A 201 -9.41 -6.41 10.69
N ILE A 202 -8.37 -5.84 10.06
CA ILE A 202 -8.00 -4.43 10.27
C ILE A 202 -9.13 -3.48 9.84
N GLU A 203 -9.72 -3.71 8.66
CA GLU A 203 -10.84 -2.90 8.19
C GLU A 203 -12.08 -3.01 9.09
N LYS A 204 -12.38 -4.22 9.59
CA LYS A 204 -13.44 -4.44 10.56
C LYS A 204 -13.16 -3.72 11.88
N TYR A 205 -11.91 -3.79 12.36
CA TYR A 205 -11.49 -3.08 13.57
C TYR A 205 -11.64 -1.57 13.43
N LYS A 206 -11.20 -0.99 12.30
CA LYS A 206 -11.40 0.43 12.00
C LYS A 206 -12.87 0.83 12.06
N GLY A 207 -13.77 0.04 11.46
CA GLY A 207 -15.21 0.29 11.54
C GLY A 207 -15.72 0.27 12.98
N GLN A 208 -15.27 -0.66 13.82
CA GLN A 208 -15.66 -0.71 15.24
C GLN A 208 -15.16 0.51 16.03
N VAL A 209 -13.93 0.96 15.75
CA VAL A 209 -13.38 2.18 16.36
C VAL A 209 -14.18 3.41 15.93
N GLU A 210 -14.49 3.51 14.64
CA GLU A 210 -15.33 4.57 14.07
C GLU A 210 -16.69 4.66 14.75
N ASP A 211 -17.38 3.53 14.86
CA ASP A 211 -18.69 3.44 15.51
C ASP A 211 -18.58 3.86 16.98
N SER A 212 -17.55 3.40 17.70
CA SER A 212 -17.31 3.77 19.10
C SER A 212 -17.08 5.27 19.29
N ILE A 213 -16.35 5.91 18.37
CA ILE A 213 -16.12 7.36 18.41
C ILE A 213 -17.42 8.14 18.13
N ASN A 214 -18.18 7.72 17.10
CA ASN A 214 -19.45 8.34 16.74
C ASN A 214 -20.50 8.24 17.86
N GLU A 215 -20.53 7.10 18.56
CA GLU A 215 -21.44 6.85 19.69
C GLU A 215 -20.93 7.45 21.02
N ASN A 216 -19.76 8.07 21.02
CA ASN A 216 -19.06 8.57 22.21
C ASN A 216 -18.82 7.49 23.29
N ASN A 217 -18.56 6.25 22.86
CA ASN A 217 -18.29 5.09 23.71
C ASN A 217 -16.79 4.73 23.67
N LEU A 218 -15.95 5.59 24.23
CA LEU A 218 -14.50 5.54 24.11
C LEU A 218 -13.79 4.72 25.20
N ASN A 219 -14.52 4.30 26.24
CA ASN A 219 -13.96 3.62 27.43
C ASN A 219 -13.22 2.31 27.10
N ASN A 220 -13.67 1.61 26.05
CA ASN A 220 -13.11 0.32 25.66
C ASN A 220 -12.17 0.38 24.44
N VAL A 221 -12.00 1.58 23.86
CA VAL A 221 -11.12 1.76 22.71
C VAL A 221 -9.69 1.98 23.19
N ARG A 222 -8.84 0.98 22.97
CA ARG A 222 -7.42 1.04 23.31
C ARG A 222 -6.66 1.98 22.36
N ILE A 223 -5.54 2.49 22.86
CA ILE A 223 -4.66 3.36 22.10
C ILE A 223 -3.79 2.53 21.17
N ASP A 224 -3.96 2.72 19.87
CA ASP A 224 -3.10 2.21 18.81
C ASP A 224 -3.13 3.19 17.61
N ILE A 225 -2.37 2.85 16.56
CA ILE A 225 -2.23 3.73 15.38
C ILE A 225 -3.58 3.98 14.70
N GLU A 226 -4.42 2.95 14.56
CA GLU A 226 -5.70 3.08 13.86
C GLU A 226 -6.71 3.87 14.71
N SER A 227 -6.78 3.59 16.02
CA SER A 227 -7.68 4.31 16.93
C SER A 227 -7.33 5.80 17.05
N ILE A 228 -6.05 6.15 17.10
CA ILE A 228 -5.59 7.55 17.14
C ILE A 228 -5.85 8.25 15.80
N LYS A 229 -5.64 7.58 14.65
CA LYS A 229 -5.97 8.14 13.33
C LYS A 229 -7.45 8.50 13.24
N GLU A 230 -8.34 7.56 13.57
CA GLU A 230 -9.78 7.80 13.54
C GLU A 230 -10.19 8.89 14.53
N PHE A 231 -9.57 8.91 15.72
CA PHE A 231 -9.83 9.94 16.73
C PHE A 231 -9.43 11.34 16.24
N ILE A 232 -8.27 11.51 15.60
CA ILE A 232 -7.87 12.79 15.00
C ILE A 232 -8.85 13.25 13.92
N GLN A 233 -9.35 12.31 13.11
CA GLN A 233 -10.24 12.64 12.00
C GLN A 233 -11.63 13.05 12.47
N ARG A 234 -12.15 12.43 13.56
CA ARG A 234 -13.55 12.55 13.96
C ARG A 234 -13.78 13.39 15.22
N GLU A 235 -12.82 13.44 16.15
CA GLU A 235 -12.97 14.22 17.38
C GLU A 235 -12.72 15.72 17.10
N PRO A 236 -13.75 16.58 17.22
CA PRO A 236 -13.63 18.01 16.92
C PRO A 236 -12.64 18.73 17.83
N LEU A 237 -12.51 18.28 19.09
CA LEU A 237 -11.65 18.91 20.09
C LEU A 237 -10.18 18.91 19.69
N VAL A 238 -9.69 17.78 19.14
CA VAL A 238 -8.31 17.67 18.65
C VAL A 238 -8.03 18.70 17.56
N LYS A 239 -8.96 18.83 16.59
CA LYS A 239 -8.86 19.83 15.51
C LYS A 239 -8.92 21.26 16.02
N GLN A 240 -9.80 21.54 16.98
CA GLN A 240 -9.94 22.89 17.58
C GLN A 240 -8.66 23.31 18.30
N ILE A 241 -8.08 22.44 19.14
CA ILE A 241 -6.83 22.70 19.85
C ILE A 241 -5.72 22.98 18.82
N SER A 242 -5.54 22.08 17.83
CA SER A 242 -4.49 22.19 16.82
C SER A 242 -4.63 23.44 15.95
N LYS A 243 -5.84 23.82 15.54
CA LYS A 243 -6.13 25.07 14.82
C LYS A 243 -5.81 26.30 15.65
N THR A 244 -6.14 26.28 16.93
CA THR A 244 -5.86 27.40 17.82
C THR A 244 -4.35 27.59 18.00
N ILE A 245 -3.61 26.50 18.22
CA ILE A 245 -2.14 26.54 18.30
C ILE A 245 -1.57 27.08 16.97
N SER A 246 -1.95 26.49 15.83
CA SER A 246 -1.52 26.90 14.48
C SER A 246 -1.70 28.41 14.26
N SER A 247 -2.88 28.93 14.60
CA SER A 247 -3.21 30.35 14.43
C SER A 247 -2.35 31.26 15.32
N ARG A 248 -2.15 30.90 16.60
CA ARG A 248 -1.37 31.69 17.55
C ARG A 248 0.11 31.78 17.24
N ILE A 249 0.69 30.67 16.72
CA ILE A 249 2.10 30.62 16.30
C ILE A 249 2.35 31.03 14.86
N ASN A 250 1.27 31.26 14.08
CA ASN A 250 1.31 31.61 12.65
C ASN A 250 2.09 30.57 11.80
N VAL A 251 1.78 29.28 11.98
CA VAL A 251 2.38 28.13 11.26
C VAL A 251 1.26 27.31 10.63
N ARG A 252 1.47 26.80 9.41
CA ARG A 252 0.47 26.01 8.67
C ARG A 252 0.14 24.69 9.37
N LEU A 253 -1.17 24.37 9.49
CA LEU A 253 -1.66 23.07 9.96
C LEU A 253 -1.93 22.13 8.78
N TYR A 254 -1.40 20.91 8.85
CA TYR A 254 -1.76 19.81 7.96
C TYR A 254 -2.67 18.83 8.71
N GLU A 255 -3.94 18.74 8.29
CA GLU A 255 -4.97 17.95 8.99
C GLU A 255 -4.94 16.47 8.61
N ASN A 256 -4.40 16.10 7.44
CA ASN A 256 -4.51 14.76 6.85
C ASN A 256 -3.17 14.03 6.73
N GLN A 257 -2.27 14.19 7.68
CA GLN A 257 -1.05 13.38 7.75
C GLN A 257 -1.28 12.09 8.54
N GLY A 258 -0.47 11.05 8.21
CA GLY A 258 -0.45 9.81 8.99
C GLY A 258 0.01 10.05 10.43
N VAL A 259 -0.41 9.19 11.36
CA VAL A 259 0.05 9.21 12.76
C VAL A 259 1.41 8.52 12.83
N GLU A 260 2.37 9.17 13.48
CA GLU A 260 3.67 8.57 13.77
C GLU A 260 3.58 7.61 14.97
N SER A 261 4.31 6.50 14.91
CA SER A 261 4.35 5.52 16.00
C SER A 261 4.75 6.11 17.35
N ASP A 262 5.63 7.12 17.30
CA ASP A 262 6.15 7.83 18.47
C ASP A 262 5.05 8.44 19.35
N ILE A 263 3.93 8.88 18.75
CA ILE A 263 2.83 9.46 19.52
C ILE A 263 2.13 8.42 20.39
N ILE A 264 2.02 7.17 19.91
CA ILE A 264 1.43 6.07 20.67
C ILE A 264 2.25 5.77 21.92
N GLU A 265 3.56 5.69 21.76
CA GLU A 265 4.48 5.44 22.88
C GLU A 265 4.43 6.59 23.89
N ARG A 266 4.41 7.86 23.45
CA ARG A 266 4.28 9.04 24.32
C ARG A 266 2.99 9.00 25.13
N LEU A 267 1.86 8.71 24.49
CA LEU A 267 0.57 8.58 25.17
C LEU A 267 0.59 7.45 26.20
N PHE A 268 1.11 6.28 25.83
CA PHE A 268 1.22 5.14 26.72
C PHE A 268 2.09 5.46 27.96
N PHE A 269 3.29 6.00 27.75
CA PHE A 269 4.17 6.38 28.86
C PHE A 269 3.69 7.60 29.68
N SER A 270 2.76 8.39 29.14
CA SER A 270 2.04 9.42 29.89
C SER A 270 0.91 8.87 30.75
N GLY A 271 0.65 7.54 30.68
CA GLY A 271 -0.32 6.84 31.52
C GLY A 271 -1.70 6.70 30.90
N PHE A 272 -1.84 6.93 29.58
CA PHE A 272 -3.11 6.72 28.88
C PHE A 272 -3.22 5.26 28.38
N SER A 273 -4.43 4.71 28.46
CA SER A 273 -4.76 3.35 27.98
C SER A 273 -5.92 3.34 26.99
N THR A 274 -6.82 4.33 27.08
CA THR A 274 -8.04 4.42 26.27
C THR A 274 -8.21 5.80 25.66
N LEU A 275 -9.02 5.89 24.59
CA LEU A 275 -9.38 7.18 23.97
C LEU A 275 -10.20 8.08 24.91
N GLU A 276 -11.00 7.49 25.82
CA GLU A 276 -11.77 8.23 26.82
C GLU A 276 -10.88 9.02 27.77
N GLU A 277 -9.80 8.40 28.24
CA GLU A 277 -8.82 9.08 29.10
C GLU A 277 -8.17 10.24 28.38
N ILE A 278 -7.81 10.07 27.10
CA ILE A 278 -7.24 11.15 26.28
C ILE A 278 -8.27 12.28 26.10
N LYS A 279 -9.51 11.94 25.73
CA LYS A 279 -10.56 12.94 25.51
C LYS A 279 -10.82 13.77 26.76
N ARG A 280 -11.02 13.09 27.89
CA ARG A 280 -11.22 13.73 29.19
C ARG A 280 -10.10 14.71 29.53
N ASP A 281 -8.84 14.29 29.34
CA ASP A 281 -7.69 15.12 29.68
C ASP A 281 -7.48 16.24 28.65
N LEU A 282 -7.81 16.04 27.37
CA LEU A 282 -7.86 17.13 26.38
C LEU A 282 -8.91 18.19 26.72
N GLU A 283 -10.07 17.78 27.23
CA GLU A 283 -11.13 18.69 27.70
C GLU A 283 -10.66 19.45 28.94
N GLN A 284 -10.14 18.74 29.93
CA GLN A 284 -9.72 19.29 31.21
C GLN A 284 -8.56 20.27 31.08
N TYR A 285 -7.56 19.96 30.27
CA TYR A 285 -6.31 20.74 30.15
C TYR A 285 -6.22 21.52 28.84
N ARG A 286 -7.36 21.76 28.17
CA ARG A 286 -7.41 22.38 26.85
C ARG A 286 -6.61 23.67 26.76
N ASP A 287 -6.84 24.60 27.67
CA ASP A 287 -6.22 25.94 27.64
C ASP A 287 -4.73 25.84 27.99
N GLN A 288 -4.37 25.02 28.98
CA GLN A 288 -2.97 24.76 29.32
C GLN A 288 -2.19 24.11 28.14
N ILE A 289 -2.80 23.19 27.41
CA ILE A 289 -2.18 22.57 26.23
C ILE A 289 -1.88 23.63 25.17
N ILE A 290 -2.85 24.51 24.91
CA ILE A 290 -2.70 25.57 23.91
C ILE A 290 -1.62 26.55 24.32
N ASP A 291 -1.68 27.05 25.54
CA ASP A 291 -0.74 28.08 26.06
C ASP A 291 0.67 27.51 26.18
N PHE A 292 0.80 26.26 26.65
CA PHE A 292 2.06 25.56 26.72
C PHE A 292 2.68 25.40 25.31
N ALA A 293 1.90 24.92 24.33
CA ALA A 293 2.37 24.75 22.96
C ALA A 293 2.84 26.07 22.33
N VAL A 294 2.06 27.13 22.52
CA VAL A 294 2.38 28.45 21.99
C VAL A 294 3.66 29.02 22.60
N LEU A 295 3.83 28.93 23.93
CA LEU A 295 5.03 29.39 24.60
C LEU A 295 6.25 28.58 24.20
N TRP A 296 6.15 27.24 24.25
CA TRP A 296 7.21 26.32 23.91
C TRP A 296 7.75 26.49 22.48
N ILE A 297 6.84 26.60 21.50
CA ILE A 297 7.21 26.77 20.09
C ILE A 297 7.77 28.17 19.85
N SER A 298 7.24 29.19 20.53
CA SER A 298 7.72 30.57 20.39
C SER A 298 9.12 30.79 20.92
N GLU A 299 9.51 30.10 21.97
CA GLU A 299 10.89 30.10 22.51
C GLU A 299 11.85 29.24 21.66
N SER A 300 11.34 28.21 21.01
CA SER A 300 12.09 27.42 20.06
C SER A 300 12.21 28.25 18.77
N ASN A 301 13.40 28.34 18.19
CA ASN A 301 13.69 29.17 17.02
C ASN A 301 12.64 28.95 15.92
N ARG A 302 11.73 29.91 15.70
CA ARG A 302 10.53 29.85 14.82
C ARG A 302 10.85 29.40 13.38
N ASN A 303 12.09 29.54 12.94
CA ASN A 303 12.52 29.18 11.59
C ASN A 303 12.57 27.68 11.31
N ASN A 304 12.38 26.83 12.34
CA ASN A 304 12.46 25.37 12.19
C ASN A 304 11.10 24.69 11.96
N PHE A 305 9.98 25.38 12.16
CA PHE A 305 8.65 24.81 12.00
C PHE A 305 7.99 25.32 10.71
N GLY A 306 8.11 24.59 9.60
CA GLY A 306 7.40 24.90 8.35
C GLY A 306 5.90 24.60 8.43
N PHE A 307 5.52 23.64 9.24
CA PHE A 307 4.13 23.21 9.47
C PHE A 307 4.00 22.43 10.79
N ILE A 308 2.77 22.24 11.25
CA ILE A 308 2.40 21.33 12.34
C ILE A 308 1.29 20.37 11.88
N THR A 309 1.12 19.24 12.57
CA THR A 309 0.05 18.25 12.37
C THR A 309 -0.93 18.28 13.55
N CYS A 310 -2.06 17.57 13.45
CA CYS A 310 -3.01 17.45 14.55
C CYS A 310 -2.45 16.70 15.78
N GLU A 311 -1.34 15.98 15.63
CA GLU A 311 -0.63 15.33 16.73
C GLU A 311 -0.07 16.31 17.76
N VAL A 312 0.07 17.60 17.40
CA VAL A 312 0.51 18.67 18.29
C VAL A 312 -0.32 18.72 19.58
N ALA A 313 -1.61 18.44 19.49
CA ALA A 313 -2.50 18.41 20.67
C ALA A 313 -2.08 17.32 21.67
N PHE A 314 -1.70 16.14 21.18
CA PHE A 314 -1.27 15.01 22.01
C PHE A 314 0.14 15.20 22.56
N ILE A 315 1.06 15.73 21.75
CA ILE A 315 2.44 16.00 22.18
C ILE A 315 2.42 16.94 23.40
N TYR A 316 1.68 18.03 23.33
CA TYR A 316 1.63 18.98 24.43
C TYR A 316 0.72 18.55 25.57
N LEU A 317 -0.31 17.71 25.33
CA LEU A 317 -1.01 17.00 26.40
C LEU A 317 -0.01 16.15 27.21
N CYS A 318 0.85 15.38 26.57
CA CYS A 318 1.88 14.58 27.25
C CYS A 318 2.82 15.46 28.08
N TYR A 319 3.24 16.62 27.57
CA TYR A 319 4.11 17.53 28.31
C TYR A 319 3.39 18.19 29.50
N VAL A 320 2.13 18.57 29.35
CA VAL A 320 1.31 19.05 30.48
C VAL A 320 1.16 17.96 31.55
N LYS A 321 0.91 16.70 31.15
CA LYS A 321 0.83 15.55 32.08
C LYS A 321 2.15 15.31 32.81
N LEU A 322 3.28 15.43 32.13
CA LEU A 322 4.60 15.34 32.76
C LEU A 322 4.84 16.49 33.76
N ALA A 323 4.47 17.72 33.39
CA ALA A 323 4.62 18.88 34.28
C ALA A 323 3.80 18.75 35.56
N LEU A 324 2.60 18.14 35.50
CA LEU A 324 1.73 17.89 36.66
C LEU A 324 2.37 16.93 37.69
N ILE A 325 3.41 16.18 37.33
CA ILE A 325 4.19 15.39 38.28
C ILE A 325 4.91 16.29 39.30
N GLY A 326 5.34 17.50 38.87
CA GLY A 326 5.89 18.56 39.74
C GLY A 326 7.33 18.33 40.23
N ASN A 327 8.00 17.22 39.82
CA ASN A 327 9.34 16.88 40.26
C ASN A 327 10.22 16.52 39.04
N VAL A 328 11.40 17.15 38.95
CA VAL A 328 12.33 16.98 37.81
C VAL A 328 12.80 15.52 37.68
N ASP A 329 13.14 14.87 38.79
CA ASP A 329 13.70 13.52 38.76
C ASP A 329 12.65 12.50 38.29
N ASP A 330 11.41 12.63 38.76
CA ASP A 330 10.29 11.77 38.34
C ASP A 330 9.92 12.00 36.86
N ILE A 331 10.05 13.23 36.37
CA ILE A 331 9.86 13.55 34.95
C ILE A 331 10.97 12.92 34.12
N ILE A 332 12.23 12.96 34.57
CA ILE A 332 13.36 12.32 33.88
C ILE A 332 13.13 10.82 33.76
N GLU A 333 12.71 10.17 34.85
CA GLU A 333 12.42 8.73 34.84
C GLU A 333 11.41 8.36 33.76
N ARG A 334 10.33 9.14 33.59
CA ARG A 334 9.35 8.91 32.54
C ARG A 334 9.84 9.27 31.15
N LEU A 335 10.60 10.35 31.00
CA LEU A 335 11.15 10.78 29.71
C LEU A 335 12.12 9.77 29.10
N GLN A 336 12.78 8.94 29.90
CA GLN A 336 13.67 7.88 29.41
C GLN A 336 12.94 6.85 28.53
N PHE A 337 11.63 6.70 28.71
CA PHE A 337 10.80 5.79 27.91
C PHE A 337 10.15 6.47 26.69
N PHE A 338 10.26 7.80 26.58
CA PHE A 338 9.71 8.51 25.42
C PHE A 338 10.62 8.30 24.21
N PRO A 339 10.07 8.18 23.01
CA PRO A 339 10.82 8.09 21.76
C PRO A 339 11.43 9.46 21.42
N LEU A 340 12.45 9.84 22.17
CA LEU A 340 13.16 11.11 22.01
C LEU A 340 14.56 10.86 21.46
N ASN A 341 14.98 11.69 20.51
CA ASN A 341 16.34 11.64 19.98
C ASN A 341 17.33 12.38 20.92
N ILE A 342 17.33 12.00 22.21
CA ILE A 342 18.23 12.50 23.24
C ILE A 342 18.87 11.32 23.95
N GLY A 343 20.17 11.41 24.24
CA GLY A 343 20.97 10.26 24.72
C GLY A 343 21.74 10.50 26.00
N THR A 344 21.75 11.73 26.55
CA THR A 344 22.51 12.03 27.77
C THR A 344 21.62 12.47 28.92
N GLU A 345 22.02 12.10 30.15
CA GLU A 345 21.30 12.49 31.36
C GLU A 345 21.12 14.02 31.48
N GLU A 346 22.11 14.78 31.04
CA GLU A 346 22.05 16.24 31.03
C GLU A 346 20.99 16.77 30.07
N GLN A 347 20.77 16.12 28.92
CA GLN A 347 19.72 16.49 27.99
C GLN A 347 18.32 16.22 28.56
N PHE A 348 18.13 15.09 29.26
CA PHE A 348 16.89 14.81 29.98
C PHE A 348 16.62 15.82 31.08
N LYS A 349 17.65 16.17 31.89
CA LYS A 349 17.52 17.21 32.91
C LYS A 349 17.09 18.58 32.34
N LYS A 350 17.74 19.00 31.25
CA LYS A 350 17.37 20.25 30.56
C LYS A 350 15.93 20.21 30.02
N LEU A 351 15.51 19.09 29.45
CA LEU A 351 14.15 18.93 28.95
C LEU A 351 13.11 18.95 30.08
N ALA A 352 13.33 18.20 31.15
CA ALA A 352 12.44 18.15 32.30
C ALA A 352 12.32 19.54 32.99
N ALA A 353 13.44 20.23 33.19
CA ALA A 353 13.43 21.58 33.75
C ALA A 353 12.69 22.58 32.85
N ARG A 354 12.85 22.47 31.53
CA ARG A 354 12.10 23.30 30.57
C ARG A 354 10.61 23.01 30.59
N ILE A 355 10.21 21.73 30.69
CA ILE A 355 8.78 21.35 30.80
C ILE A 355 8.15 22.00 32.03
N LEU A 356 8.77 21.90 33.21
CA LEU A 356 8.27 22.49 34.42
C LEU A 356 8.20 24.03 34.35
N LYS A 357 9.29 24.65 33.90
CA LYS A 357 9.35 26.10 33.74
C LYS A 357 8.24 26.63 32.83
N THR A 358 8.05 26.00 31.64
CA THR A 358 6.98 26.41 30.73
C THR A 358 5.60 26.27 31.37
N TYR A 359 5.38 25.20 32.14
CA TYR A 359 4.11 24.97 32.81
C TYR A 359 3.87 25.97 33.95
N GLU A 360 4.90 26.33 34.71
CA GLU A 360 4.80 27.39 35.75
C GLU A 360 4.45 28.75 35.14
N GLU A 361 5.12 29.12 34.05
CA GLU A 361 4.90 30.41 33.36
C GLU A 361 3.46 30.59 32.84
N ILE A 362 2.82 29.54 32.34
CA ILE A 362 1.42 29.62 31.85
C ILE A 362 0.40 29.63 32.98
N ASN A 363 0.78 29.24 34.21
CA ASN A 363 -0.12 29.23 35.38
C ASN A 363 0.12 30.37 36.35
N VAL A 364 1.03 31.32 36.06
CA VAL A 364 1.17 32.56 36.87
C VAL A 364 -0.08 33.41 36.67
N PRO A 365 -0.83 33.74 37.74
CA PRO A 365 -1.96 34.64 37.60
C PRO A 365 -1.48 36.02 37.14
N ASN A 366 -2.07 36.54 36.07
CA ASN A 366 -1.87 37.91 35.59
C ASN A 366 -2.39 38.94 36.62
#